data_d617db3b40d12bb513224238b55700f6
#
_entry.id   d617db3b40d12bb513224238b55700f6
#
_cell.length_a   1.000
_cell.length_b   1.000
_cell.length_c   1.000
_cell.angle_alpha   90.00
_cell.angle_beta   90.00
_cell.angle_gamma   90.00
#
_symmetry.space_group_name_H-M   'P 1'
#
loop_
_entity.id
_entity.type
_entity.pdbx_description
1 polymer ?
#
loop_
_entity_poly.entity_id
_entity_poly.type
_entity_poly.pdbx_seq_one_letter_code
_entity_poly.pdbx_strand_id
1 'polypeptide(L)'
;MSLRWSRWTRPRCSILRFGAGAVSALAVALSGCLYGFAGGGLPNIKTVAILPFDNQTAEPALTKEVNDAVLEAFQRRLGLRIAGENNADAVVRGKVTRYDPDLPAAFRAGQGRTDVTQRQVQITIDVEILDQREGKTLWQRQGLSETGNYTPPQEAAGRKLALENLVNDLVDGAQSQW
;
A
#
# COMPACT_ATOMS: atom_id res chain seq x y z
N MET A 1 -68.51 -69.64 7.84
CA MET A 1 -68.82 -68.28 7.34
C MET A 1 -67.78 -67.30 7.89
N SER A 2 -66.82 -66.91 7.07
CA SER A 2 -65.59 -66.24 7.44
C SER A 2 -65.68 -64.78 6.96
N LEU A 3 -65.67 -63.87 7.87
CA LEU A 3 -65.58 -62.40 7.56
C LEU A 3 -64.14 -61.98 7.69
N ARG A 4 -63.52 -61.66 6.53
CA ARG A 4 -62.19 -61.02 6.41
C ARG A 4 -62.28 -59.56 6.66
N TRP A 5 -61.56 -59.05 7.67
CA TRP A 5 -61.32 -57.64 7.89
C TRP A 5 -60.13 -57.15 7.07
N SER A 6 -60.36 -56.25 6.16
CA SER A 6 -59.34 -55.54 5.37
C SER A 6 -58.68 -54.44 6.20
N ARG A 7 -57.36 -54.52 6.36
CA ARG A 7 -56.55 -53.46 6.99
C ARG A 7 -56.39 -52.29 6.08
N TRP A 8 -56.87 -51.17 6.52
CA TRP A 8 -56.59 -49.87 5.88
C TRP A 8 -55.18 -49.44 6.27
N THR A 9 -54.27 -49.39 5.30
CA THR A 9 -52.93 -48.77 5.43
C THR A 9 -53.04 -47.31 5.15
N ARG A 10 -52.75 -46.45 6.13
CA ARG A 10 -52.67 -44.98 5.99
C ARG A 10 -51.37 -44.63 5.26
N PRO A 11 -51.37 -43.74 4.24
CA PRO A 11 -50.15 -43.25 3.64
C PRO A 11 -49.45 -42.28 4.62
N ARG A 12 -48.22 -42.58 4.94
CA ARG A 12 -47.33 -41.67 5.69
C ARG A 12 -46.92 -40.53 4.79
N CYS A 13 -47.40 -39.33 5.14
CA CYS A 13 -47.03 -38.08 4.51
C CYS A 13 -45.53 -37.79 4.89
N SER A 14 -44.61 -38.05 3.96
CA SER A 14 -43.16 -37.79 4.11
C SER A 14 -42.71 -36.49 3.40
N ILE A 15 -43.53 -35.42 3.50
CA ILE A 15 -43.29 -34.16 2.75
C ILE A 15 -42.63 -33.03 3.61
N LEU A 16 -42.20 -33.30 4.84
CA LEU A 16 -41.73 -32.20 5.73
C LEU A 16 -40.25 -32.27 6.12
N ARG A 17 -39.40 -32.98 5.38
CA ARG A 17 -37.96 -33.07 5.74
C ARG A 17 -36.98 -32.39 4.77
N PHE A 18 -37.44 -31.88 3.65
CA PHE A 18 -36.55 -31.22 2.67
C PHE A 18 -36.45 -29.70 2.85
N GLY A 19 -37.33 -29.06 3.63
CA GLY A 19 -37.30 -27.59 3.80
C GLY A 19 -36.28 -27.08 4.79
N ALA A 20 -35.97 -27.82 5.84
CA ALA A 20 -35.08 -27.37 6.91
C ALA A 20 -33.60 -27.31 6.48
N GLY A 21 -33.16 -28.24 5.60
CA GLY A 21 -31.77 -28.26 5.11
C GLY A 21 -31.44 -27.16 4.13
N ALA A 22 -32.40 -26.78 3.27
CA ALA A 22 -32.21 -25.73 2.26
C ALA A 22 -32.14 -24.32 2.89
N VAL A 23 -32.93 -24.07 3.92
CA VAL A 23 -32.91 -22.78 4.65
C VAL A 23 -31.62 -22.63 5.46
N SER A 24 -31.11 -23.71 6.07
CA SER A 24 -29.86 -23.70 6.81
C SER A 24 -28.65 -23.50 5.90
N ALA A 25 -28.63 -24.08 4.69
CA ALA A 25 -27.57 -23.88 3.71
C ALA A 25 -27.52 -22.45 3.15
N LEU A 26 -28.70 -21.82 2.97
CA LEU A 26 -28.79 -20.44 2.49
C LEU A 26 -28.31 -19.42 3.55
N ALA A 27 -28.58 -19.69 4.83
CA ALA A 27 -28.11 -18.84 5.94
C ALA A 27 -26.57 -18.85 6.10
N VAL A 28 -25.90 -19.97 5.83
CA VAL A 28 -24.43 -20.07 5.86
C VAL A 28 -23.78 -19.35 4.66
N ALA A 29 -24.44 -19.34 3.50
CA ALA A 29 -23.94 -18.65 2.32
C ALA A 29 -23.98 -17.11 2.43
N LEU A 30 -24.90 -16.54 3.23
CA LEU A 30 -24.99 -15.10 3.45
C LEU A 30 -24.01 -14.57 4.53
N SER A 31 -23.46 -15.42 5.38
CA SER A 31 -22.49 -15.01 6.41
C SER A 31 -21.07 -14.79 5.87
N GLY A 32 -20.78 -15.21 4.64
CA GLY A 32 -19.47 -15.06 4.00
C GLY A 32 -19.13 -13.65 3.50
N CYS A 33 -20.10 -12.72 3.44
CA CYS A 33 -19.88 -11.38 2.87
C CYS A 33 -19.58 -10.27 3.90
N LEU A 34 -19.42 -10.59 5.19
CA LEU A 34 -19.09 -9.59 6.23
C LEU A 34 -17.59 -9.47 6.50
N TYR A 35 -16.73 -10.16 5.73
CA TYR A 35 -15.31 -9.85 5.72
C TYR A 35 -15.10 -8.59 4.86
N GLY A 36 -15.37 -7.43 5.45
CA GLY A 36 -14.88 -6.18 4.91
C GLY A 36 -13.36 -6.29 4.83
N PHE A 37 -12.81 -6.24 3.63
CA PHE A 37 -11.42 -5.87 3.44
C PHE A 37 -11.26 -4.52 4.13
N ALA A 38 -10.76 -4.50 5.35
CA ALA A 38 -10.16 -3.33 5.92
C ALA A 38 -8.96 -3.03 5.01
N GLY A 39 -9.19 -2.19 4.00
CA GLY A 39 -8.11 -1.70 3.14
C GLY A 39 -7.00 -1.25 4.06
N GLY A 40 -5.77 -1.73 3.80
CA GLY A 40 -4.60 -1.52 4.63
C GLY A 40 -4.25 -0.05 4.79
N GLY A 41 -5.05 0.67 5.56
CA GLY A 41 -4.80 2.03 6.03
C GLY A 41 -4.24 1.98 7.45
N LEU A 42 -3.56 3.03 7.85
CA LEU A 42 -3.12 3.22 9.23
C LEU A 42 -4.35 3.13 10.17
N PRO A 43 -4.36 2.25 11.20
CA PRO A 43 -5.52 2.06 12.05
C PRO A 43 -5.86 3.37 12.77
N ASN A 44 -7.13 3.73 12.70
CA ASN A 44 -7.70 4.96 13.29
C ASN A 44 -7.23 6.29 12.69
N ILE A 45 -6.38 6.31 11.66
CA ILE A 45 -5.95 7.50 10.95
C ILE A 45 -6.80 7.65 9.68
N LYS A 46 -7.49 8.78 9.55
CA LYS A 46 -8.33 9.12 8.40
C LYS A 46 -7.81 10.32 7.62
N THR A 47 -7.07 11.16 8.33
CA THR A 47 -6.52 12.40 7.78
C THR A 47 -5.02 12.48 8.05
N VAL A 48 -4.29 13.01 7.07
CA VAL A 48 -2.84 13.16 7.17
C VAL A 48 -2.41 14.54 6.66
N ALA A 49 -1.49 15.16 7.37
CA ALA A 49 -0.76 16.31 6.88
C ALA A 49 0.62 15.85 6.40
N ILE A 50 1.00 16.28 5.21
CA ILE A 50 2.33 16.04 4.67
C ILE A 50 3.07 17.38 4.70
N LEU A 51 4.05 17.47 5.58
CA LEU A 51 4.90 18.65 5.65
C LEU A 51 5.91 18.62 4.50
N PRO A 52 6.30 19.78 3.96
CA PRO A 52 7.34 19.84 2.96
C PRO A 52 8.62 19.16 3.45
N PHE A 53 9.14 18.25 2.63
CA PHE A 53 10.40 17.57 2.93
C PHE A 53 11.56 18.58 2.87
N ASP A 54 12.39 18.57 3.91
CA ASP A 54 13.62 19.36 3.94
C ASP A 54 14.62 18.76 2.94
N ASN A 55 15.05 19.55 1.97
CA ASN A 55 15.97 19.07 0.94
C ASN A 55 17.40 19.51 1.26
N GLN A 56 18.22 18.54 1.65
CA GLN A 56 19.63 18.75 1.97
C GLN A 56 20.55 18.48 0.76
N THR A 57 19.99 18.30 -0.43
CA THR A 57 20.73 18.04 -1.67
C THR A 57 20.90 19.29 -2.53
N ALA A 58 21.75 19.21 -3.53
CA ALA A 58 21.97 20.29 -4.48
C ALA A 58 20.89 20.36 -5.59
N GLU A 59 19.90 19.42 -5.62
CA GLU A 59 18.85 19.36 -6.63
C GLU A 59 17.52 19.93 -6.11
N PRO A 60 17.18 21.19 -6.44
CA PRO A 60 15.99 21.83 -5.88
C PRO A 60 14.66 21.20 -6.33
N ALA A 61 14.65 20.52 -7.49
CA ALA A 61 13.44 19.90 -8.03
C ALA A 61 12.91 18.77 -7.12
N LEU A 62 13.79 18.11 -6.35
CA LEU A 62 13.42 17.02 -5.46
C LEU A 62 12.43 17.41 -4.37
N THR A 63 12.50 18.66 -3.87
CA THR A 63 11.53 19.15 -2.87
C THR A 63 10.10 18.97 -3.34
N LYS A 64 9.83 19.40 -4.57
CA LYS A 64 8.49 19.28 -5.15
C LYS A 64 8.17 17.84 -5.55
N GLU A 65 9.08 17.17 -6.23
CA GLU A 65 8.86 15.82 -6.76
C GLU A 65 8.59 14.81 -5.64
N VAL A 66 9.35 14.85 -4.53
CA VAL A 66 9.14 13.98 -3.36
C VAL A 66 7.80 14.29 -2.68
N ASN A 67 7.50 15.58 -2.46
CA ASN A 67 6.23 15.96 -1.84
C ASN A 67 5.02 15.51 -2.65
N ASP A 68 5.04 15.72 -3.96
CA ASP A 68 3.95 15.32 -4.87
C ASP A 68 3.79 13.79 -4.88
N ALA A 69 4.88 13.05 -4.96
CA ALA A 69 4.87 11.58 -4.97
C ALA A 69 4.31 10.99 -3.67
N VAL A 70 4.74 11.51 -2.52
CA VAL A 70 4.26 11.08 -1.21
C VAL A 70 2.78 11.42 -1.03
N LEU A 71 2.36 12.65 -1.41
CA LEU A 71 0.98 13.09 -1.33
C LEU A 71 0.06 12.20 -2.17
N GLU A 72 0.43 11.93 -3.42
CA GLU A 72 -0.33 11.05 -4.31
C GLU A 72 -0.47 9.63 -3.74
N ALA A 73 0.60 9.09 -3.18
CA ALA A 73 0.59 7.74 -2.62
C ALA A 73 -0.30 7.63 -1.39
N PHE A 74 -0.22 8.58 -0.47
CA PHE A 74 -1.06 8.58 0.73
C PHE A 74 -2.54 8.72 0.40
N GLN A 75 -2.88 9.54 -0.61
CA GLN A 75 -4.26 9.64 -1.08
C GLN A 75 -4.75 8.39 -1.80
N ARG A 76 -3.97 7.89 -2.78
CA ARG A 76 -4.44 6.84 -3.69
C ARG A 76 -4.28 5.44 -3.11
N ARG A 77 -3.21 5.17 -2.40
CA ARG A 77 -2.88 3.82 -1.91
C ARG A 77 -3.35 3.58 -0.48
N LEU A 78 -3.23 4.57 0.40
CA LEU A 78 -3.69 4.47 1.79
C LEU A 78 -5.12 4.98 1.98
N GLY A 79 -5.70 5.66 0.98
CA GLY A 79 -7.06 6.20 1.06
C GLY A 79 -7.21 7.31 2.08
N LEU A 80 -6.12 7.96 2.50
CA LEU A 80 -6.12 9.02 3.50
C LEU A 80 -6.50 10.36 2.88
N ARG A 81 -7.23 11.17 3.62
CA ARG A 81 -7.57 12.54 3.22
C ARG A 81 -6.47 13.48 3.68
N ILE A 82 -6.03 14.36 2.77
CA ILE A 82 -5.06 15.40 3.12
C ILE A 82 -5.78 16.48 3.94
N ALA A 83 -5.17 16.88 5.04
CA ALA A 83 -5.64 17.94 5.92
C ALA A 83 -4.50 18.89 6.27
N GLY A 84 -4.82 20.08 6.79
CA GLY A 84 -3.82 20.95 7.37
C GLY A 84 -3.24 20.37 8.66
N GLU A 85 -2.01 20.73 8.98
CA GLU A 85 -1.27 20.19 10.14
C GLU A 85 -2.08 20.19 11.43
N ASN A 86 -2.80 21.27 11.73
CA ASN A 86 -3.57 21.40 12.97
C ASN A 86 -4.84 20.52 13.04
N ASN A 87 -5.27 19.94 11.91
CA ASN A 87 -6.52 19.18 11.79
C ASN A 87 -6.30 17.74 11.32
N ALA A 88 -5.06 17.33 11.15
CA ALA A 88 -4.72 15.99 10.72
C ALA A 88 -4.63 15.03 11.90
N ASP A 89 -5.03 13.78 11.69
CA ASP A 89 -4.83 12.71 12.67
C ASP A 89 -3.36 12.34 12.77
N ALA A 90 -2.65 12.33 11.63
CA ALA A 90 -1.23 12.05 11.57
C ALA A 90 -0.47 13.09 10.74
N VAL A 91 0.81 13.22 11.02
CA VAL A 91 1.73 14.10 10.28
C VAL A 91 2.87 13.27 9.71
N VAL A 92 3.13 13.46 8.43
CA VAL A 92 4.31 12.95 7.74
C VAL A 92 5.32 14.07 7.63
N ARG A 93 6.53 13.81 8.09
CA ARG A 93 7.67 14.72 7.94
C ARG A 93 8.89 13.96 7.52
N GLY A 94 9.77 14.60 6.77
CA GLY A 94 10.99 13.97 6.34
C GLY A 94 11.99 14.93 5.75
N LYS A 95 13.11 14.38 5.35
CA LYS A 95 14.17 15.12 4.67
C LYS A 95 14.81 14.27 3.59
N VAL A 96 15.19 14.90 2.48
CA VAL A 96 16.01 14.28 1.43
C VAL A 96 17.46 14.50 1.82
N THR A 97 18.14 13.42 2.16
CA THR A 97 19.51 13.46 2.70
C THR A 97 20.57 13.28 1.62
N ARG A 98 20.22 12.56 0.53
CA ARG A 98 21.19 12.25 -0.53
C ARG A 98 20.51 12.12 -1.89
N TYR A 99 21.21 12.59 -2.90
CA TYR A 99 20.85 12.45 -4.30
C TYR A 99 22.11 12.20 -5.13
N ASP A 100 22.18 11.04 -5.75
CA ASP A 100 23.26 10.65 -6.66
C ASP A 100 22.67 10.35 -8.04
N PRO A 101 22.78 11.28 -9.02
CA PRO A 101 22.11 11.12 -10.31
C PRO A 101 22.84 10.21 -11.29
N ASP A 102 24.11 9.89 -11.05
CA ASP A 102 25.00 9.37 -12.07
C ASP A 102 25.84 8.17 -11.59
N LEU A 103 25.18 7.21 -10.97
CA LEU A 103 25.83 5.96 -10.57
C LEU A 103 25.85 4.98 -11.74
N PRO A 104 27.02 4.36 -12.05
CA PRO A 104 27.10 3.36 -13.11
C PRO A 104 26.36 2.08 -12.71
N ALA A 105 25.44 1.61 -13.57
CA ALA A 105 24.62 0.42 -13.31
C ALA A 105 25.01 -0.76 -14.20
N ALA A 106 25.42 -0.52 -15.44
CA ALA A 106 25.86 -1.58 -16.35
C ALA A 106 27.02 -1.13 -17.24
N PHE A 107 27.88 -2.09 -17.57
CA PHE A 107 29.08 -1.89 -18.36
C PHE A 107 29.07 -2.82 -19.57
N ARG A 108 29.55 -2.33 -20.69
CA ARG A 108 29.90 -3.16 -21.84
C ARG A 108 31.40 -3.20 -22.00
N ALA A 109 31.98 -4.39 -21.93
CA ALA A 109 33.39 -4.61 -22.23
C ALA A 109 33.55 -4.69 -23.76
N GLY A 110 34.42 -3.88 -24.32
CA GLY A 110 34.84 -3.91 -25.72
C GLY A 110 36.37 -3.97 -25.81
N GLN A 111 36.95 -4.03 -27.01
CA GLN A 111 38.37 -4.13 -27.26
C GLN A 111 39.16 -3.02 -26.52
N GLY A 112 39.59 -3.30 -25.28
CA GLY A 112 40.35 -2.38 -24.46
C GLY A 112 39.59 -1.17 -23.89
N ARG A 113 38.24 -1.14 -24.02
CA ARG A 113 37.38 -0.08 -23.45
C ARG A 113 36.25 -0.70 -22.65
N THR A 114 35.91 -0.04 -21.55
CA THR A 114 34.71 -0.33 -20.78
C THR A 114 33.80 0.89 -20.88
N ASP A 115 32.66 0.72 -21.54
CA ASP A 115 31.66 1.80 -21.68
C ASP A 115 30.50 1.56 -20.72
N VAL A 116 30.09 2.60 -19.99
CA VAL A 116 28.89 2.59 -19.16
C VAL A 116 27.68 2.68 -20.08
N THR A 117 26.88 1.63 -20.12
CA THR A 117 25.69 1.56 -20.98
C THR A 117 24.41 1.91 -20.26
N GLN A 118 24.40 1.80 -18.95
CA GLN A 118 23.26 2.11 -18.09
C GLN A 118 23.73 2.80 -16.82
N ARG A 119 22.96 3.78 -16.40
CA ARG A 119 23.19 4.55 -15.17
C ARG A 119 21.98 4.44 -14.25
N GLN A 120 22.14 4.79 -13.00
CA GLN A 120 21.06 4.84 -12.03
C GLN A 120 21.10 6.13 -11.22
N VAL A 121 19.93 6.62 -10.92
CA VAL A 121 19.71 7.65 -9.90
C VAL A 121 19.49 6.97 -8.56
N GLN A 122 20.07 7.48 -7.50
CA GLN A 122 19.80 7.06 -6.12
C GLN A 122 19.28 8.23 -5.32
N ILE A 123 18.18 8.02 -4.60
CA ILE A 123 17.56 8.99 -3.69
C ILE A 123 17.50 8.37 -2.31
N THR A 124 17.93 9.12 -1.30
CA THR A 124 17.87 8.69 0.10
C THR A 124 17.09 9.71 0.92
N ILE A 125 16.13 9.22 1.70
CA ILE A 125 15.33 10.05 2.58
C ILE A 125 15.33 9.52 4.01
N ASP A 126 15.13 10.41 4.97
CA ASP A 126 14.63 10.07 6.29
C ASP A 126 13.16 10.49 6.37
N VAL A 127 12.32 9.63 6.94
CA VAL A 127 10.88 9.90 7.04
C VAL A 127 10.33 9.40 8.36
N GLU A 128 9.35 10.13 8.88
CA GLU A 128 8.63 9.81 10.11
C GLU A 128 7.14 10.10 9.95
N ILE A 129 6.31 9.21 10.44
CA ILE A 129 4.86 9.36 10.54
C ILE A 129 4.50 9.42 12.03
N LEU A 130 3.91 10.53 12.45
CA LEU A 130 3.55 10.80 13.84
C LEU A 130 2.03 10.84 13.98
N ASP A 131 1.46 10.09 14.93
CA ASP A 131 0.08 10.29 15.39
C ASP A 131 0.02 11.57 16.24
N GLN A 132 -0.72 12.57 15.77
CA GLN A 132 -0.84 13.84 16.51
C GLN A 132 -1.73 13.74 17.73
N ARG A 133 -2.69 12.81 17.77
CA ARG A 133 -3.61 12.66 18.88
C ARG A 133 -2.95 11.99 20.09
N GLU A 134 -2.09 11.01 19.83
CA GLU A 134 -1.38 10.26 20.85
C GLU A 134 0.05 10.75 21.09
N GLY A 135 0.57 11.59 20.20
CA GLY A 135 1.96 12.04 20.22
C GLY A 135 2.97 10.91 20.00
N LYS A 136 2.55 9.82 19.34
CA LYS A 136 3.34 8.62 19.16
C LYS A 136 3.84 8.51 17.72
N THR A 137 5.10 8.11 17.55
CA THR A 137 5.62 7.74 16.23
C THR A 137 4.95 6.43 15.78
N LEU A 138 4.21 6.50 14.67
CA LEU A 138 3.56 5.35 14.04
C LEU A 138 4.58 4.53 13.25
N TRP A 139 5.40 5.21 12.50
CA TRP A 139 6.45 4.60 11.69
C TRP A 139 7.58 5.59 11.44
N GLN A 140 8.81 5.07 11.42
CA GLN A 140 9.99 5.86 11.12
C GLN A 140 11.02 5.02 10.37
N ARG A 141 11.62 5.61 9.35
CA ARG A 141 12.74 5.03 8.63
C ARG A 141 13.81 6.09 8.37
N GLN A 142 15.04 5.79 8.74
CA GLN A 142 16.21 6.60 8.41
C GLN A 142 17.00 5.92 7.30
N GLY A 143 17.50 6.70 6.36
CA GLY A 143 18.31 6.20 5.25
C GLY A 143 17.53 5.30 4.29
N LEU A 144 16.20 5.51 4.12
CA LEU A 144 15.44 4.83 3.08
C LEU A 144 16.00 5.25 1.72
N SER A 145 16.54 4.30 0.98
CA SER A 145 17.31 4.58 -0.24
C SER A 145 16.85 3.69 -1.38
N GLU A 146 16.43 4.33 -2.47
CA GLU A 146 15.96 3.64 -3.65
C GLU A 146 16.64 4.15 -4.91
N THR A 147 16.66 3.30 -5.93
CA THR A 147 17.31 3.56 -7.19
C THR A 147 16.38 3.45 -8.39
N GLY A 148 16.68 4.21 -9.43
CA GLY A 148 15.99 4.12 -10.71
C GLY A 148 16.99 4.10 -11.87
N ASN A 149 16.95 3.05 -12.68
CA ASN A 149 17.84 2.89 -13.81
C ASN A 149 17.41 3.78 -14.99
N TYR A 150 18.38 4.27 -15.73
CA TYR A 150 18.14 5.03 -16.95
C TYR A 150 19.26 4.85 -17.98
N THR A 151 18.94 5.15 -19.24
CA THR A 151 19.93 5.25 -20.31
C THR A 151 20.18 6.74 -20.61
N PRO A 152 21.42 7.22 -20.56
CA PRO A 152 21.70 8.62 -20.87
C PRO A 152 21.12 9.06 -22.24
N PRO A 153 20.56 10.27 -22.33
CA PRO A 153 20.53 11.36 -21.34
C PRO A 153 19.26 11.41 -20.44
N GLN A 154 18.53 10.31 -20.27
CA GLN A 154 17.19 10.27 -19.67
C GLN A 154 17.21 10.20 -18.12
N GLU A 155 18.03 11.00 -17.44
CA GLU A 155 18.11 11.05 -15.98
C GLU A 155 16.75 11.26 -15.29
N ALA A 156 15.89 12.14 -15.84
CA ALA A 156 14.57 12.41 -15.29
C ALA A 156 13.68 11.14 -15.20
N ALA A 157 13.82 10.21 -16.15
CA ALA A 157 13.10 8.93 -16.10
C ALA A 157 13.63 8.04 -14.96
N GLY A 158 14.95 8.00 -14.78
CA GLY A 158 15.58 7.30 -13.65
C GLY A 158 15.14 7.89 -12.30
N ARG A 159 15.10 9.22 -12.19
CA ARG A 159 14.65 9.92 -10.98
C ARG A 159 13.19 9.58 -10.65
N LYS A 160 12.33 9.60 -11.66
CA LYS A 160 10.92 9.21 -11.48
C LYS A 160 10.79 7.76 -10.98
N LEU A 161 11.54 6.83 -11.57
CA LEU A 161 11.52 5.43 -11.15
C LEU A 161 12.05 5.25 -9.72
N ALA A 162 13.12 5.96 -9.35
CA ALA A 162 13.62 5.95 -7.98
C ALA A 162 12.57 6.46 -6.97
N LEU A 163 11.85 7.54 -7.32
CA LEU A 163 10.75 8.07 -6.50
C LEU A 163 9.58 7.08 -6.38
N GLU A 164 9.19 6.42 -7.46
CA GLU A 164 8.16 5.39 -7.44
C GLU A 164 8.53 4.23 -6.51
N ASN A 165 9.76 3.74 -6.59
CA ASN A 165 10.26 2.68 -5.71
C ASN A 165 10.29 3.14 -4.24
N LEU A 166 10.78 4.34 -3.98
CA LEU A 166 10.88 4.93 -2.65
C LEU A 166 9.51 5.08 -1.99
N VAL A 167 8.52 5.55 -2.74
CA VAL A 167 7.15 5.69 -2.27
C VAL A 167 6.49 4.32 -2.04
N ASN A 168 6.81 3.31 -2.86
CA ASN A 168 6.36 1.94 -2.64
C ASN A 168 6.84 1.43 -1.29
N ASP A 169 8.13 1.53 -1.01
CA ASP A 169 8.73 1.07 0.24
C ASP A 169 8.20 1.86 1.45
N LEU A 170 7.95 3.15 1.29
CA LEU A 170 7.37 3.98 2.33
C LEU A 170 5.96 3.52 2.68
N VAL A 171 5.10 3.28 1.68
CA VAL A 171 3.73 2.81 1.88
C VAL A 171 3.70 1.41 2.49
N ASP A 172 4.50 0.49 1.95
CA ASP A 172 4.58 -0.89 2.44
C ASP A 172 5.12 -0.94 3.88
N GLY A 173 6.12 -0.10 4.18
CA GLY A 173 6.65 0.07 5.53
C GLY A 173 5.61 0.63 6.50
N ALA A 174 4.86 1.63 6.08
CA ALA A 174 3.79 2.21 6.89
C ALA A 174 2.65 1.21 7.16
N GLN A 175 2.36 0.30 6.21
CA GLN A 175 1.33 -0.73 6.36
C GLN A 175 1.79 -1.93 7.19
N SER A 176 3.07 -2.28 7.16
CA SER A 176 3.61 -3.50 7.80
C SER A 176 3.67 -3.44 9.32
N GLN A 177 3.45 -2.28 9.92
CA GLN A 177 3.50 -2.08 11.37
C GLN A 177 2.16 -2.36 12.08
N TRP A 178 1.12 -2.75 11.31
CA TRP A 178 -0.28 -2.88 11.79
C TRP A 178 -0.92 -4.22 11.53
#